data_4586e1907d9fb8661eaf1d55ffdb88e2
#
_entry.id   4586e1907d9fb8661eaf1d55ffdb88e2
#
_cell.length_a   1.000
_cell.length_b   1.000
_cell.length_c   1.000
_cell.angle_alpha   90.00
_cell.angle_beta   90.00
_cell.angle_gamma   90.00
#
_symmetry.space_group_name_H-M   'P 1'
#
loop_
_entity.id
_entity.type
_entity.pdbx_description
1 polymer ?
#
loop_
_entity_poly.entity_id
_entity_poly.type
_entity_poly.pdbx_seq_one_letter_code
_entity_poly.pdbx_strand_id
1 'polypeptide(L)'
;NYSQYSNGASSTNLGIGARLSGYKGDIDYGISLYNGNTKDPGLNIINGKIVPNYSEISQIGFDFQLTRDSDLYKSEIIYRSDQFDSNNIISNYYASNLGYEKTIFNFLERNWDLGLLAEHTYDSRGRTSHTGFQNDLFLGTTLALNDIQDTQSRFILINDLDRQTRSITFTYESRFFSFIRGGVEFYYPFNLENDLHNASFKDETNLSFFTKYSF
;
A
#
# COMPACT_ATOMS: atom_id res chain seq x y z
N ASN A 1 26.82 -15.00 -8.34
CA ASN A 1 25.74 -14.02 -8.47
C ASN A 1 26.24 -12.91 -9.39
N TYR A 2 25.71 -12.87 -10.59
CA TYR A 2 26.09 -11.85 -11.57
C TYR A 2 24.94 -10.88 -11.68
N SER A 3 25.03 -9.76 -10.94
CA SER A 3 24.16 -8.60 -11.15
C SER A 3 24.68 -7.80 -12.33
N GLN A 4 23.81 -7.22 -13.12
CA GLN A 4 24.12 -6.23 -14.13
C GLN A 4 23.84 -4.83 -13.60
N TYR A 5 24.51 -3.85 -14.17
CA TYR A 5 24.35 -2.45 -13.84
C TYR A 5 24.25 -1.66 -15.14
N SER A 6 23.27 -0.79 -15.24
CA SER A 6 23.04 0.07 -16.41
C SER A 6 22.81 1.51 -15.95
N ASN A 7 22.82 2.40 -16.91
CA ASN A 7 22.48 3.81 -16.70
C ASN A 7 23.29 4.49 -15.55
N GLY A 8 24.63 4.27 -15.54
CA GLY A 8 25.52 4.87 -14.54
C GLY A 8 25.63 4.13 -13.22
N ALA A 9 24.76 3.16 -12.95
CA ALA A 9 24.82 2.34 -11.75
C ALA A 9 26.07 1.45 -11.71
N SER A 10 26.50 1.07 -10.51
CA SER A 10 27.61 0.10 -10.32
C SER A 10 27.50 -0.55 -8.94
N SER A 11 28.26 -1.65 -8.75
CA SER A 11 28.34 -2.34 -7.44
C SER A 11 28.93 -1.48 -6.32
N THR A 12 29.65 -0.40 -6.69
CA THR A 12 30.30 0.54 -5.77
C THR A 12 29.64 1.91 -5.75
N ASN A 13 28.52 2.09 -6.46
CA ASN A 13 27.81 3.37 -6.50
C ASN A 13 27.20 3.68 -5.13
N LEU A 14 27.51 4.87 -4.61
CA LEU A 14 26.98 5.35 -3.34
C LEU A 14 25.64 6.02 -3.56
N GLY A 15 24.60 5.50 -2.89
CA GLY A 15 23.32 6.20 -2.81
C GLY A 15 23.38 7.34 -1.81
N ILE A 16 22.93 8.52 -2.21
CA ILE A 16 22.84 9.71 -1.36
C ILE A 16 21.36 10.08 -1.21
N GLY A 17 20.91 10.25 0.02
CA GLY A 17 19.56 10.67 0.35
C GLY A 17 19.55 11.81 1.35
N ALA A 18 18.58 12.71 1.20
CA ALA A 18 18.30 13.77 2.16
C ALA A 18 16.80 13.89 2.37
N ARG A 19 16.39 14.19 3.61
CA ARG A 19 14.98 14.46 3.95
C ARG A 19 14.92 15.68 4.86
N LEU A 20 14.04 16.60 4.51
CA LEU A 20 13.60 17.69 5.37
C LEU A 20 12.15 17.42 5.76
N SER A 21 11.86 17.41 7.05
CA SER A 21 10.49 17.26 7.55
C SER A 21 10.24 18.29 8.66
N GLY A 22 8.97 18.66 8.83
CA GLY A 22 8.53 19.58 9.83
C GLY A 22 7.06 19.45 10.13
N TYR A 23 6.62 20.17 11.14
CA TYR A 23 5.19 20.26 11.49
C TYR A 23 4.82 21.72 11.81
N LYS A 24 3.57 22.06 11.59
CA LYS A 24 3.00 23.35 11.97
C LYS A 24 1.54 23.19 12.32
N GLY A 25 1.21 23.29 13.62
CA GLY A 25 -0.14 23.01 14.11
C GLY A 25 -0.54 21.58 13.78
N ASP A 26 -1.62 21.42 13.05
CA ASP A 26 -2.21 20.13 12.68
C ASP A 26 -1.65 19.54 11.38
N ILE A 27 -0.60 20.16 10.84
CA ILE A 27 0.03 19.79 9.56
C ILE A 27 1.42 19.20 9.82
N ASP A 28 1.65 18.00 9.29
CA ASP A 28 2.97 17.39 9.13
C ASP A 28 3.34 17.36 7.65
N TYR A 29 4.60 17.60 7.32
CA TYR A 29 5.09 17.55 5.94
C TYR A 29 6.53 17.08 5.85
N GLY A 30 6.88 16.55 4.69
CA GLY A 30 8.24 16.14 4.37
C GLY A 30 8.56 16.27 2.89
N ILE A 31 9.83 16.56 2.60
CA ILE A 31 10.40 16.51 1.26
C ILE A 31 11.63 15.62 1.33
N SER A 32 11.74 14.68 0.39
CA SER A 32 12.86 13.75 0.30
C SER A 32 13.50 13.78 -1.08
N LEU A 33 14.81 13.62 -1.10
CA LEU A 33 15.61 13.51 -2.30
C LEU A 33 16.46 12.25 -2.19
N TYR A 34 16.61 11.53 -3.30
CA TYR A 34 17.50 10.38 -3.38
C TYR A 34 18.13 10.29 -4.76
N ASN A 35 19.42 9.97 -4.79
CA ASN A 35 20.13 9.58 -6.01
C ASN A 35 21.02 8.37 -5.68
N GLY A 36 20.99 7.35 -6.53
CA GLY A 36 21.77 6.13 -6.36
C GLY A 36 21.16 4.93 -7.06
N ASN A 37 21.72 3.76 -6.82
CA ASN A 37 21.19 2.52 -7.41
C ASN A 37 19.75 2.29 -6.96
N THR A 38 18.91 1.86 -7.91
CA THR A 38 17.55 1.40 -7.61
C THR A 38 17.57 0.25 -6.59
N LYS A 39 16.52 0.13 -5.79
CA LYS A 39 16.26 -1.04 -4.93
C LYS A 39 15.43 -2.12 -5.64
N ASP A 40 14.73 -1.73 -6.71
CA ASP A 40 13.83 -2.58 -7.49
C ASP A 40 14.47 -2.82 -8.87
N PRO A 41 15.28 -3.89 -9.05
CA PRO A 41 15.98 -4.14 -10.31
C PRO A 41 15.03 -4.61 -11.41
N GLY A 42 15.39 -4.34 -12.65
CA GLY A 42 14.87 -5.10 -13.80
C GLY A 42 15.37 -6.56 -13.75
N LEU A 43 14.62 -7.48 -14.32
CA LEU A 43 14.95 -8.91 -14.34
C LEU A 43 15.23 -9.39 -15.75
N ASN A 44 16.48 -9.69 -16.06
CA ASN A 44 16.90 -10.26 -17.34
C ASN A 44 17.02 -11.79 -17.25
N ILE A 45 16.71 -12.50 -18.31
CA ILE A 45 16.98 -13.95 -18.43
C ILE A 45 18.19 -14.13 -19.32
N ILE A 46 19.29 -14.60 -18.74
CA ILE A 46 20.57 -14.86 -19.45
C ILE A 46 20.95 -16.30 -19.23
N ASN A 47 21.04 -17.08 -20.33
CA ASN A 47 21.36 -18.50 -20.28
C ASN A 47 20.44 -19.30 -19.31
N GLY A 48 19.14 -18.98 -19.31
CA GLY A 48 18.15 -19.64 -18.46
C GLY A 48 18.23 -19.25 -16.97
N LYS A 49 19.01 -18.23 -16.61
CA LYS A 49 19.12 -17.72 -15.24
C LYS A 49 18.55 -16.31 -15.15
N ILE A 50 17.83 -16.04 -14.08
CA ILE A 50 17.35 -14.68 -13.76
C ILE A 50 18.54 -13.87 -13.23
N VAL A 51 18.83 -12.77 -13.92
CA VAL A 51 19.93 -11.84 -13.59
C VAL A 51 19.32 -10.47 -13.28
N PRO A 52 19.43 -9.97 -12.03
CA PRO A 52 18.97 -8.64 -11.69
C PRO A 52 19.83 -7.58 -12.38
N ASN A 53 19.18 -6.56 -12.91
CA ASN A 53 19.80 -5.40 -13.55
C ASN A 53 19.41 -4.12 -12.81
N TYR A 54 20.40 -3.39 -12.30
CA TYR A 54 20.21 -2.17 -11.51
C TYR A 54 20.51 -0.94 -12.36
N SER A 55 19.65 0.08 -12.27
CA SER A 55 19.90 1.42 -12.81
C SER A 55 20.21 2.41 -11.69
N GLU A 56 20.82 3.53 -12.04
CA GLU A 56 20.90 4.69 -11.17
C GLU A 56 19.61 5.51 -11.34
N ILE A 57 18.98 5.85 -10.23
CA ILE A 57 17.75 6.63 -10.18
C ILE A 57 17.96 7.96 -9.46
N SER A 58 17.18 8.97 -9.83
CA SER A 58 16.97 10.15 -9.03
C SER A 58 15.50 10.21 -8.61
N GLN A 59 15.24 10.51 -7.35
CA GLN A 59 13.90 10.60 -6.80
C GLN A 59 13.71 11.88 -5.99
N ILE A 60 12.58 12.52 -6.18
CA ILE A 60 12.02 13.51 -5.27
C ILE A 60 10.71 12.98 -4.72
N GLY A 61 10.48 13.13 -3.41
CA GLY A 61 9.26 12.76 -2.74
C GLY A 61 8.73 13.89 -1.88
N PHE A 62 7.42 13.98 -1.79
CA PHE A 62 6.69 14.88 -0.91
C PHE A 62 5.65 14.08 -0.15
N ASP A 63 5.56 14.30 1.15
CA ASP A 63 4.53 13.75 2.02
C ASP A 63 3.88 14.86 2.84
N PHE A 64 2.59 14.70 3.07
CA PHE A 64 1.76 15.65 3.78
C PHE A 64 0.69 14.93 4.59
N GLN A 65 0.45 15.41 5.80
CA GLN A 65 -0.64 14.96 6.65
C GLN A 65 -1.28 16.17 7.32
N LEU A 66 -2.60 16.20 7.33
CA LEU A 66 -3.40 17.16 8.10
C LEU A 66 -4.35 16.40 8.99
N THR A 67 -4.24 16.62 10.30
CA THR A 67 -5.18 16.09 11.30
C THR A 67 -6.05 17.24 11.78
N ARG A 68 -7.37 17.12 11.62
CA ARG A 68 -8.31 18.15 12.09
C ARG A 68 -9.52 17.50 12.75
N ASP A 69 -9.64 17.67 14.04
CA ASP A 69 -10.67 17.01 14.86
C ASP A 69 -10.63 15.48 14.67
N SER A 70 -11.64 14.92 14.01
CA SER A 70 -11.78 13.51 13.70
C SER A 70 -11.43 13.17 12.25
N ASP A 71 -10.94 14.13 11.49
CA ASP A 71 -10.59 13.99 10.07
C ASP A 71 -9.07 13.96 9.90
N LEU A 72 -8.59 13.03 9.05
CA LEU A 72 -7.19 12.87 8.70
C LEU A 72 -7.05 12.83 7.20
N TYR A 73 -6.25 13.73 6.65
CA TYR A 73 -5.90 13.81 5.24
C TYR A 73 -4.44 13.44 5.08
N LYS A 74 -4.14 12.56 4.13
CA LYS A 74 -2.78 12.09 3.81
C LYS A 74 -2.50 12.25 2.32
N SER A 75 -1.28 12.61 1.99
CA SER A 75 -0.81 12.65 0.62
C SER A 75 0.66 12.27 0.57
N GLU A 76 1.00 11.33 -0.31
CA GLU A 76 2.37 11.01 -0.67
C GLU A 76 2.49 11.08 -2.19
N ILE A 77 3.52 11.77 -2.69
CA ILE A 77 3.78 11.91 -4.12
C ILE A 77 5.27 11.72 -4.34
N ILE A 78 5.62 10.93 -5.33
CA ILE A 78 7.00 10.77 -5.78
C ILE A 78 7.11 11.01 -7.29
N TYR A 79 8.25 11.57 -7.68
CA TYR A 79 8.75 11.48 -9.05
C TYR A 79 10.08 10.73 -9.02
N ARG A 80 10.25 9.77 -9.92
CA ARG A 80 11.47 8.98 -10.05
C ARG A 80 11.88 8.89 -11.52
N SER A 81 13.17 9.14 -11.78
CA SER A 81 13.76 8.93 -13.12
C SER A 81 14.46 7.59 -13.21
N ASP A 82 14.63 7.11 -14.44
CA ASP A 82 15.50 6.00 -14.83
C ASP A 82 15.21 4.67 -14.13
N GLN A 83 13.96 4.45 -13.74
CA GLN A 83 13.50 3.20 -13.13
C GLN A 83 13.10 2.17 -14.20
N PHE A 84 13.47 0.91 -14.02
CA PHE A 84 12.90 -0.18 -14.80
C PHE A 84 11.41 -0.34 -14.51
N ASP A 85 10.63 -0.57 -15.57
CA ASP A 85 9.26 -1.05 -15.49
C ASP A 85 9.20 -2.60 -15.53
N SER A 86 8.00 -3.19 -15.46
CA SER A 86 7.80 -4.64 -15.51
C SER A 86 8.22 -5.30 -16.85
N ASN A 87 8.38 -4.51 -17.91
CA ASN A 87 8.88 -4.93 -19.21
C ASN A 87 10.40 -4.75 -19.34
N ASN A 88 11.10 -4.38 -18.27
CA ASN A 88 12.54 -4.06 -18.26
C ASN A 88 12.89 -2.84 -19.15
N ILE A 89 11.96 -1.90 -19.31
CA ILE A 89 12.21 -0.63 -20.00
C ILE A 89 12.48 0.44 -18.94
N ILE A 90 13.55 1.20 -19.12
CA ILE A 90 13.87 2.34 -18.26
C ILE A 90 12.97 3.51 -18.64
N SER A 91 12.26 4.04 -17.65
CA SER A 91 11.35 5.18 -17.81
C SER A 91 11.28 6.04 -16.55
N ASN A 92 10.86 7.28 -16.74
CA ASN A 92 10.52 8.17 -15.64
C ASN A 92 9.05 7.97 -15.29
N TYR A 93 8.71 8.12 -14.01
CA TYR A 93 7.33 8.04 -13.57
C TYR A 93 7.06 8.91 -12.34
N TYR A 94 5.81 9.15 -12.11
CA TYR A 94 5.32 9.67 -10.85
C TYR A 94 4.28 8.70 -10.26
N ALA A 95 4.25 8.65 -8.95
CA ALA A 95 3.25 7.87 -8.22
C ALA A 95 2.73 8.71 -7.05
N SER A 96 1.48 8.47 -6.69
CA SER A 96 0.84 9.15 -5.57
C SER A 96 -0.05 8.21 -4.77
N ASN A 97 -0.18 8.55 -3.49
CA ASN A 97 -1.16 7.98 -2.58
C ASN A 97 -1.89 9.15 -1.91
N LEU A 98 -3.22 9.18 -2.01
CA LEU A 98 -4.08 10.19 -1.41
C LEU A 98 -5.08 9.49 -0.50
N GLY A 99 -5.07 9.81 0.78
CA GLY A 99 -5.91 9.19 1.80
C GLY A 99 -6.75 10.19 2.58
N TYR A 100 -7.95 9.76 2.92
CA TYR A 100 -8.84 10.44 3.85
C TYR A 100 -9.39 9.43 4.84
N GLU A 101 -9.31 9.77 6.12
CA GLU A 101 -9.90 9.00 7.20
C GLU A 101 -10.80 9.90 8.05
N LYS A 102 -11.90 9.35 8.54
CA LYS A 102 -12.80 10.01 9.46
C LYS A 102 -13.24 9.07 10.57
N THR A 103 -13.22 9.54 11.81
CA THR A 103 -13.82 8.82 12.93
C THR A 103 -15.10 9.51 13.38
N ILE A 104 -16.17 8.76 13.46
CA ILE A 104 -17.47 9.22 13.98
C ILE A 104 -17.64 8.56 15.34
N PHE A 105 -17.47 9.36 16.39
CA PHE A 105 -17.62 8.91 17.77
C PHE A 105 -19.09 8.80 18.16
N ASN A 106 -19.40 7.91 19.10
CA ASN A 106 -20.76 7.65 19.61
C ASN A 106 -21.76 7.35 18.48
N PHE A 107 -21.33 6.57 17.50
CA PHE A 107 -22.15 6.21 16.34
C PHE A 107 -23.47 5.57 16.76
N LEU A 108 -24.58 6.03 16.17
CA LEU A 108 -25.96 5.64 16.52
C LEU A 108 -26.32 5.88 17.99
N GLU A 109 -25.79 6.98 18.60
CA GLU A 109 -26.01 7.32 20.00
C GLU A 109 -25.56 6.21 20.98
N ARG A 110 -24.60 5.38 20.54
CA ARG A 110 -23.99 4.33 21.32
C ARG A 110 -22.51 4.64 21.57
N ASN A 111 -21.90 3.96 22.53
CA ASN A 111 -20.45 4.07 22.75
C ASN A 111 -19.65 3.32 21.67
N TRP A 112 -20.04 3.47 20.40
CA TRP A 112 -19.38 2.87 19.26
C TRP A 112 -18.65 3.94 18.46
N ASP A 113 -17.50 3.57 17.90
CA ASP A 113 -16.78 4.45 16.99
C ASP A 113 -16.77 3.83 15.58
N LEU A 114 -17.21 4.63 14.62
CA LEU A 114 -17.19 4.25 13.20
C LEU A 114 -16.05 4.99 12.51
N GLY A 115 -15.03 4.24 12.07
CA GLY A 115 -13.98 4.72 11.19
C GLY A 115 -14.36 4.55 9.72
N LEU A 116 -14.12 5.57 8.92
CA LEU A 116 -14.25 5.56 7.47
C LEU A 116 -12.89 5.84 6.85
N LEU A 117 -12.54 5.12 5.78
CA LEU A 117 -11.32 5.28 5.00
C LEU A 117 -11.65 5.36 3.52
N ALA A 118 -11.04 6.30 2.83
CA ALA A 118 -10.95 6.33 1.38
C ALA A 118 -9.51 6.64 0.98
N GLU A 119 -8.90 5.80 0.16
CA GLU A 119 -7.53 5.97 -0.31
C GLU A 119 -7.44 5.67 -1.79
N HIS A 120 -6.70 6.49 -2.53
CA HIS A 120 -6.44 6.32 -3.94
C HIS A 120 -4.95 6.24 -4.20
N THR A 121 -4.51 5.16 -4.84
CA THR A 121 -3.14 4.99 -5.31
C THR A 121 -3.08 5.19 -6.81
N TYR A 122 -1.99 5.79 -7.27
CA TYR A 122 -1.74 6.00 -8.69
C TYR A 122 -0.27 5.85 -9.04
N ASP A 123 0.04 5.14 -10.14
CA ASP A 123 1.36 5.02 -10.74
C ASP A 123 1.25 5.28 -12.24
N SER A 124 1.93 6.31 -12.74
CA SER A 124 1.83 6.76 -14.13
C SER A 124 2.31 5.73 -15.16
N ARG A 125 2.98 4.66 -14.75
CA ARG A 125 3.36 3.53 -15.60
C ARG A 125 2.16 2.61 -15.92
N GLY A 126 1.08 2.73 -15.15
CA GLY A 126 -0.12 1.91 -15.34
C GLY A 126 0.21 0.42 -15.28
N ARG A 127 -0.17 -0.31 -16.33
CA ARG A 127 0.00 -1.78 -16.37
C ARG A 127 1.45 -2.26 -16.38
N THR A 128 2.41 -1.38 -16.64
CA THR A 128 3.85 -1.72 -16.60
C THR A 128 4.50 -1.38 -15.26
N SER A 129 3.74 -0.95 -14.29
CA SER A 129 4.17 -0.78 -12.91
C SER A 129 4.57 -2.11 -12.28
N HIS A 130 5.53 -2.10 -11.36
CA HIS A 130 5.86 -3.27 -10.54
C HIS A 130 4.85 -3.51 -9.40
N THR A 131 4.00 -2.52 -9.09
CA THR A 131 2.94 -2.67 -8.10
C THR A 131 1.66 -3.21 -8.73
N GLY A 132 0.90 -4.01 -7.98
CA GLY A 132 -0.45 -4.40 -8.34
C GLY A 132 -1.48 -3.28 -8.14
N PHE A 133 -1.10 -2.18 -7.48
CA PHE A 133 -1.97 -1.05 -7.11
C PHE A 133 -1.60 0.19 -7.91
N GLN A 134 -1.78 0.14 -9.24
CA GLN A 134 -1.35 1.22 -10.15
C GLN A 134 -2.41 2.31 -10.36
N ASN A 135 -3.67 2.03 -10.12
CA ASN A 135 -4.78 2.99 -10.17
C ASN A 135 -5.96 2.41 -9.39
N ASP A 136 -5.85 2.41 -8.07
CA ASP A 136 -6.74 1.68 -7.19
C ASP A 136 -7.41 2.58 -6.17
N LEU A 137 -8.68 2.31 -5.91
CA LEU A 137 -9.47 2.92 -4.86
C LEU A 137 -9.71 1.91 -3.74
N PHE A 138 -9.27 2.28 -2.55
CA PHE A 138 -9.52 1.56 -1.31
C PHE A 138 -10.62 2.27 -0.54
N LEU A 139 -11.66 1.54 -0.18
CA LEU A 139 -12.72 2.02 0.70
C LEU A 139 -12.79 1.10 1.91
N GLY A 140 -12.71 1.68 3.08
CA GLY A 140 -12.69 0.94 4.34
C GLY A 140 -13.67 1.49 5.35
N THR A 141 -14.18 0.61 6.21
CA THR A 141 -14.90 0.99 7.41
C THR A 141 -14.52 0.08 8.56
N THR A 142 -14.37 0.67 9.74
CA THR A 142 -14.11 -0.06 10.99
C THR A 142 -15.17 0.34 12.01
N LEU A 143 -15.83 -0.63 12.60
CA LEU A 143 -16.74 -0.40 13.73
C LEU A 143 -16.09 -0.98 14.99
N ALA A 144 -15.76 -0.12 15.94
CA ALA A 144 -15.30 -0.46 17.27
C ALA A 144 -16.47 -0.32 18.26
N LEU A 145 -16.80 -1.39 18.97
CA LEU A 145 -17.91 -1.36 19.92
C LEU A 145 -17.55 -0.72 21.27
N ASN A 146 -16.25 -0.47 21.52
CA ASN A 146 -15.71 0.07 22.77
C ASN A 146 -16.21 -0.68 24.01
N ASP A 147 -16.39 -2.00 23.88
CA ASP A 147 -16.81 -2.91 24.92
C ASP A 147 -15.59 -3.52 25.66
N ILE A 148 -15.84 -4.22 26.75
CA ILE A 148 -14.78 -4.87 27.55
C ILE A 148 -14.02 -5.91 26.72
N GLN A 149 -14.67 -6.49 25.73
CA GLN A 149 -14.14 -7.48 24.81
C GLN A 149 -13.29 -6.85 23.71
N ASP A 150 -13.25 -5.53 23.59
CA ASP A 150 -12.56 -4.78 22.52
C ASP A 150 -12.95 -5.33 21.14
N THR A 151 -14.28 -5.42 20.95
CA THR A 151 -14.89 -5.99 19.75
C THR A 151 -14.79 -5.01 18.58
N GLN A 152 -14.24 -5.49 17.47
CA GLN A 152 -14.09 -4.72 16.25
C GLN A 152 -14.53 -5.51 15.02
N SER A 153 -15.10 -4.82 14.06
CA SER A 153 -15.32 -5.33 12.72
C SER A 153 -14.75 -4.37 11.68
N ARG A 154 -14.18 -4.92 10.63
CA ARG A 154 -13.59 -4.14 9.53
C ARG A 154 -14.09 -4.67 8.21
N PHE A 155 -14.43 -3.78 7.32
CA PHE A 155 -14.75 -4.06 5.93
C PHE A 155 -13.84 -3.24 5.03
N ILE A 156 -13.23 -3.86 4.02
CA ILE A 156 -12.38 -3.21 3.03
C ILE A 156 -12.82 -3.67 1.65
N LEU A 157 -13.02 -2.71 0.76
CA LEU A 157 -13.20 -2.89 -0.67
C LEU A 157 -12.00 -2.30 -1.39
N ILE A 158 -11.33 -3.08 -2.23
CA ILE A 158 -10.31 -2.62 -3.16
C ILE A 158 -10.88 -2.71 -4.57
N ASN A 159 -10.74 -1.65 -5.33
CA ASN A 159 -11.23 -1.57 -6.71
C ASN A 159 -10.14 -0.99 -7.61
N ASP A 160 -9.58 -1.82 -8.48
CA ASP A 160 -8.68 -1.40 -9.56
C ASP A 160 -9.53 -0.71 -10.65
N LEU A 161 -9.23 0.55 -10.92
CA LEU A 161 -10.00 1.39 -11.84
C LEU A 161 -9.63 1.12 -13.31
N ASP A 162 -8.45 0.56 -13.57
CA ASP A 162 -7.96 0.26 -14.92
C ASP A 162 -8.30 -1.16 -15.38
N ARG A 163 -8.21 -2.14 -14.48
CA ARG A 163 -8.42 -3.56 -14.78
C ARG A 163 -9.79 -4.07 -14.36
N GLN A 164 -10.53 -3.24 -13.59
CA GLN A 164 -11.84 -3.58 -13.00
C GLN A 164 -11.82 -4.79 -12.06
N THR A 165 -10.64 -5.14 -11.58
CA THR A 165 -10.50 -6.16 -10.53
C THR A 165 -10.94 -5.60 -9.20
N ARG A 166 -11.49 -6.45 -8.35
CA ARG A 166 -11.99 -6.05 -7.03
C ARG A 166 -11.71 -7.13 -6.02
N SER A 167 -11.59 -6.71 -4.77
CA SER A 167 -11.63 -7.65 -3.64
C SER A 167 -12.35 -7.04 -2.46
N ILE A 168 -12.98 -7.92 -1.68
CA ILE A 168 -13.62 -7.58 -0.43
C ILE A 168 -12.95 -8.37 0.67
N THR A 169 -12.62 -7.68 1.76
CA THR A 169 -12.19 -8.30 3.01
C THR A 169 -13.11 -7.87 4.13
N PHE A 170 -13.58 -8.82 4.90
CA PHE A 170 -14.30 -8.58 6.15
C PHE A 170 -13.57 -9.27 7.28
N THR A 171 -13.34 -8.57 8.38
CA THR A 171 -12.72 -9.12 9.58
C THR A 171 -13.58 -8.78 10.78
N TYR A 172 -13.81 -9.76 11.64
CA TYR A 172 -14.40 -9.57 12.96
C TYR A 172 -13.43 -10.13 14.00
N GLU A 173 -13.16 -9.38 15.06
CA GLU A 173 -12.27 -9.77 16.14
C GLU A 173 -12.87 -9.36 17.48
N SER A 174 -12.75 -10.23 18.49
CA SER A 174 -13.19 -9.96 19.86
C SER A 174 -12.33 -10.72 20.86
N ARG A 175 -12.25 -10.23 22.09
CA ARG A 175 -11.60 -10.89 23.21
C ARG A 175 -12.60 -11.77 23.96
N PHE A 176 -12.33 -13.06 24.02
CA PHE A 176 -13.18 -14.02 24.74
C PHE A 176 -12.77 -14.18 26.20
N PHE A 177 -11.46 -14.10 26.46
CA PHE A 177 -10.88 -14.14 27.81
C PHE A 177 -9.77 -13.10 27.91
N SER A 178 -9.29 -12.79 29.10
CA SER A 178 -8.21 -11.80 29.29
C SER A 178 -6.97 -12.06 28.44
N PHE A 179 -6.72 -13.33 28.11
CA PHE A 179 -5.55 -13.79 27.39
C PHE A 179 -5.88 -14.43 26.03
N ILE A 180 -7.15 -14.53 25.63
CA ILE A 180 -7.55 -15.11 24.33
C ILE A 180 -8.39 -14.10 23.55
N ARG A 181 -7.92 -13.79 22.34
CA ARG A 181 -8.63 -13.04 21.32
C ARG A 181 -8.87 -13.97 20.13
N GLY A 182 -9.99 -13.88 19.47
CA GLY A 182 -10.26 -14.66 18.28
C GLY A 182 -11.17 -13.91 17.32
N GLY A 183 -11.27 -14.42 16.13
CA GLY A 183 -12.05 -13.76 15.10
C GLY A 183 -12.24 -14.62 13.87
N VAL A 184 -12.87 -13.99 12.90
CA VAL A 184 -13.11 -14.53 11.56
C VAL A 184 -12.67 -13.52 10.53
N GLU A 185 -12.06 -14.00 9.46
CA GLU A 185 -11.71 -13.22 8.29
C GLU A 185 -12.30 -13.88 7.06
N PHE A 186 -12.99 -13.09 6.25
CA PHE A 186 -13.51 -13.48 4.95
C PHE A 186 -12.85 -12.63 3.86
N TYR A 187 -12.31 -13.29 2.84
CA TYR A 187 -11.73 -12.66 1.66
C TYR A 187 -12.43 -13.18 0.41
N TYR A 188 -12.83 -12.27 -0.47
CA TYR A 188 -13.49 -12.59 -1.74
C TYR A 188 -12.93 -11.69 -2.86
N PRO A 189 -12.11 -12.28 -3.76
CA PRO A 189 -11.67 -11.60 -4.98
C PRO A 189 -12.67 -11.81 -6.10
N PHE A 190 -12.82 -10.84 -7.02
CA PHE A 190 -13.66 -10.96 -8.19
C PHE A 190 -13.15 -10.12 -9.36
N ASN A 191 -13.49 -10.54 -10.60
CA ASN A 191 -13.01 -9.95 -11.85
C ASN A 191 -11.49 -9.97 -12.05
N LEU A 192 -10.79 -10.98 -11.53
CA LEU A 192 -9.33 -11.08 -11.63
C LEU A 192 -8.82 -11.60 -12.98
N GLU A 193 -9.69 -12.00 -13.90
CA GLU A 193 -9.31 -12.67 -15.15
C GLU A 193 -8.39 -11.85 -16.05
N ASN A 194 -8.49 -10.52 -15.99
CA ASN A 194 -7.72 -9.58 -16.81
C ASN A 194 -6.49 -9.00 -16.11
N ASP A 195 -6.22 -9.44 -14.88
CA ASP A 195 -5.12 -8.94 -14.08
C ASP A 195 -4.01 -9.98 -13.93
N LEU A 196 -2.96 -9.84 -14.72
CA LEU A 196 -1.81 -10.78 -14.70
C LEU A 196 -1.11 -10.85 -13.33
N HIS A 197 -1.15 -9.80 -12.52
CA HIS A 197 -0.55 -9.79 -11.19
C HIS A 197 -1.40 -10.59 -10.19
N ASN A 198 -2.72 -10.50 -10.31
CA ASN A 198 -3.66 -11.07 -9.35
C ASN A 198 -4.42 -12.29 -9.90
N ALA A 199 -4.22 -12.66 -11.18
CA ALA A 199 -4.93 -13.78 -11.81
C ALA A 199 -4.73 -15.14 -11.11
N SER A 200 -3.59 -15.32 -10.43
CA SER A 200 -3.31 -16.51 -9.63
C SER A 200 -4.19 -16.63 -8.37
N PHE A 201 -4.80 -15.54 -7.92
CA PHE A 201 -5.67 -15.47 -6.74
C PHE A 201 -7.17 -15.53 -7.08
N LYS A 202 -7.55 -15.73 -8.34
CA LYS A 202 -8.94 -15.65 -8.81
C LYS A 202 -9.89 -16.62 -8.12
N ASP A 203 -9.40 -17.75 -7.66
CA ASP A 203 -10.18 -18.80 -7.01
C ASP A 203 -9.95 -18.85 -5.48
N GLU A 204 -9.24 -17.87 -4.92
CA GLU A 204 -8.86 -17.84 -3.51
C GLU A 204 -9.87 -17.14 -2.61
N THR A 205 -11.16 -17.49 -2.77
CA THR A 205 -12.15 -17.17 -1.73
C THR A 205 -11.77 -17.88 -0.44
N ASN A 206 -11.60 -17.13 0.63
CA ASN A 206 -11.11 -17.67 1.90
C ASN A 206 -12.02 -17.26 3.07
N LEU A 207 -12.30 -18.22 3.94
CA LEU A 207 -12.90 -17.99 5.24
C LEU A 207 -11.98 -18.58 6.30
N SER A 208 -11.36 -17.72 7.09
CA SER A 208 -10.40 -18.10 8.12
C SER A 208 -10.96 -17.84 9.50
N PHE A 209 -10.66 -18.73 10.44
CA PHE A 209 -10.86 -18.53 11.87
C PHE A 209 -9.49 -18.48 12.54
N PHE A 210 -9.30 -17.53 13.43
CA PHE A 210 -8.03 -17.37 14.10
C PHE A 210 -8.22 -17.20 15.61
N THR A 211 -7.19 -17.57 16.35
CA THR A 211 -7.09 -17.35 17.79
C THR A 211 -5.70 -16.82 18.11
N LYS A 212 -5.63 -15.74 18.89
CA LYS A 212 -4.39 -15.15 19.41
C LYS A 212 -4.35 -15.35 20.92
N TYR A 213 -3.25 -15.89 21.40
CA TYR A 213 -2.98 -16.04 22.83
C TYR A 213 -1.91 -15.03 23.27
N SER A 214 -2.19 -14.29 24.34
CA SER A 214 -1.26 -13.32 24.94
C SER A 214 -0.94 -13.74 26.37
N PHE A 215 0.32 -13.77 26.74
CA PHE A 215 0.84 -14.14 28.08
C PHE A 215 1.66 -13.01 28.67
#